data_58eb14065233ce68deb0726e215e8fc2
#
_entry.id   58eb14065233ce68deb0726e215e8fc2
#
_cell.length_a   1.000
_cell.length_b   1.000
_cell.length_c   1.000
_cell.angle_alpha   90.00
_cell.angle_beta   90.00
_cell.angle_gamma   90.00
#
_symmetry.space_group_name_H-M   'P 1'
#
loop_
_entity.id
_entity.type
_entity.pdbx_description
1 polymer ?
#
loop_
_entity_poly.entity_id
_entity_poly.type
_entity_poly.pdbx_seq_one_letter_code
_entity_poly.pdbx_strand_id
1 'polypeptide(L)'
;MTLDLLVPIASSVHAGPGVYALLLGSGVSRSAEVPTGWDVVNDLVEKVAAMQGETPDDPLAWYAQQVGGAADYSGLLESLAPTAADRRNLLEDYFEPSADDRAAGVKVPTAAHRSIAALVAGGWIRVIVTTNFDRLLETAIREAGVEPVVVTNGSAAEGAIPLPHTRCTIIKLHGDYLDPNIKNTVDELDGYDEATDRLLDRVLDEYGLIVCGWSGDWDKALRQAILRAPNRRYATYWAHVSEPGEL
;
A
#
# COMPACT_ATOMS: atom_id res chain seq x y z
N MET A 1 -13.26 30.32 -18.08
CA MET A 1 -12.35 30.30 -16.91
C MET A 1 -12.29 28.86 -16.44
N THR A 2 -11.21 28.18 -16.73
CA THR A 2 -10.99 26.79 -16.29
C THR A 2 -10.50 26.87 -14.84
N LEU A 3 -11.27 26.36 -13.90
CA LEU A 3 -10.83 26.22 -12.50
C LEU A 3 -9.68 25.22 -12.44
N ASP A 4 -8.70 25.47 -11.58
CA ASP A 4 -7.69 24.47 -11.23
C ASP A 4 -8.38 23.21 -10.71
N LEU A 5 -8.00 22.04 -11.21
CA LEU A 5 -8.58 20.75 -10.84
C LEU A 5 -8.47 20.46 -9.32
N LEU A 6 -7.53 21.09 -8.63
CA LEU A 6 -7.39 20.98 -7.18
C LEU A 6 -8.50 21.70 -6.40
N VAL A 7 -9.13 22.72 -6.98
CA VAL A 7 -10.18 23.51 -6.30
C VAL A 7 -11.41 22.65 -5.97
N PRO A 8 -11.97 21.83 -6.90
CA PRO A 8 -13.09 20.94 -6.58
C PRO A 8 -12.75 19.93 -5.48
N ILE A 9 -11.53 19.33 -5.50
CA ILE A 9 -11.09 18.38 -4.47
C ILE A 9 -11.03 19.08 -3.11
N ALA A 10 -10.33 20.22 -3.04
CA ALA A 10 -10.18 20.96 -1.78
C ALA A 10 -11.55 21.41 -1.23
N SER A 11 -12.44 21.90 -2.09
CA SER A 11 -13.78 22.29 -1.72
C SER A 11 -14.62 21.11 -1.18
N SER A 12 -14.55 19.96 -1.84
CA SER A 12 -15.29 18.76 -1.43
C SER A 12 -14.79 18.22 -0.08
N VAL A 13 -13.47 18.15 0.12
CA VAL A 13 -12.88 17.69 1.39
C VAL A 13 -13.19 18.68 2.52
N HIS A 14 -13.13 20.00 2.25
CA HIS A 14 -13.41 21.04 3.23
C HIS A 14 -14.89 21.05 3.65
N ALA A 15 -15.80 20.86 2.69
CA ALA A 15 -17.23 20.87 2.96
C ALA A 15 -17.72 19.63 3.74
N GLY A 16 -17.01 18.51 3.64
CA GLY A 16 -17.38 17.24 4.28
C GLY A 16 -16.21 16.58 5.01
N PRO A 17 -15.81 17.07 6.22
CA PRO A 17 -14.73 16.42 6.99
C PRO A 17 -15.06 14.95 7.27
N GLY A 18 -14.11 14.06 6.91
CA GLY A 18 -14.24 12.62 7.10
C GLY A 18 -15.13 11.88 6.09
N VAL A 19 -15.62 12.58 5.06
CA VAL A 19 -16.43 11.98 3.97
C VAL A 19 -15.56 11.27 2.94
N TYR A 20 -14.31 11.68 2.78
CA TYR A 20 -13.39 11.09 1.82
C TYR A 20 -12.42 10.13 2.48
N ALA A 21 -12.23 8.98 1.84
CA ALA A 21 -11.14 8.05 2.12
C ALA A 21 -10.01 8.24 1.10
N LEU A 22 -8.78 7.95 1.50
CA LEU A 22 -7.64 7.87 0.58
C LEU A 22 -7.45 6.43 0.13
N LEU A 23 -7.12 6.24 -1.15
CA LEU A 23 -6.55 5.01 -1.68
C LEU A 23 -5.12 5.30 -2.16
N LEU A 24 -4.15 4.69 -1.49
CA LEU A 24 -2.74 4.97 -1.69
C LEU A 24 -2.00 3.75 -2.24
N GLY A 25 -1.20 3.96 -3.27
CA GLY A 25 -0.27 2.98 -3.80
C GLY A 25 1.20 3.37 -3.59
N SER A 26 2.12 2.54 -4.06
CA SER A 26 3.58 2.69 -3.88
C SER A 26 4.15 4.01 -4.43
N GLY A 27 3.46 4.63 -5.38
CA GLY A 27 3.86 5.94 -5.90
C GLY A 27 3.97 7.04 -4.85
N VAL A 28 3.23 6.93 -3.72
CA VAL A 28 3.34 7.90 -2.61
C VAL A 28 4.66 7.78 -1.86
N SER A 29 5.23 6.57 -1.78
CA SER A 29 6.50 6.29 -1.09
C SER A 29 7.71 6.35 -2.02
N ARG A 30 7.53 6.54 -3.33
CA ARG A 30 8.63 6.52 -4.31
C ARG A 30 9.72 7.55 -4.02
N SER A 31 9.36 8.75 -3.58
CA SER A 31 10.34 9.79 -3.23
C SER A 31 11.05 9.53 -1.89
N ALA A 32 10.66 8.53 -1.13
CA ALA A 32 11.37 8.03 0.03
C ALA A 32 12.37 6.90 -0.34
N GLU A 33 12.49 6.56 -1.61
CA GLU A 33 13.34 5.46 -2.11
C GLU A 33 13.00 4.09 -1.48
N VAL A 34 11.74 3.91 -1.07
CA VAL A 34 11.24 2.61 -0.61
C VAL A 34 11.02 1.74 -1.84
N PRO A 35 11.58 0.53 -1.89
CA PRO A 35 11.38 -0.38 -3.01
C PRO A 35 9.92 -0.79 -3.14
N THR A 36 9.47 -0.97 -4.37
CA THR A 36 8.17 -1.60 -4.65
C THR A 36 8.25 -3.11 -4.41
N GLY A 37 7.11 -3.79 -4.29
CA GLY A 37 7.10 -5.25 -4.19
C GLY A 37 7.84 -5.94 -5.35
N TRP A 38 7.76 -5.35 -6.55
CA TRP A 38 8.49 -5.82 -7.72
C TRP A 38 10.02 -5.66 -7.58
N ASP A 39 10.48 -4.52 -7.06
CA ASP A 39 11.91 -4.29 -6.82
C ASP A 39 12.45 -5.30 -5.79
N VAL A 40 11.66 -5.61 -4.76
CA VAL A 40 12.02 -6.64 -3.77
C VAL A 40 12.09 -8.03 -4.40
N VAL A 41 11.14 -8.42 -5.25
CA VAL A 41 11.19 -9.70 -5.97
C VAL A 41 12.45 -9.81 -6.82
N ASN A 42 12.77 -8.76 -7.58
CA ASN A 42 13.99 -8.73 -8.39
C ASN A 42 15.25 -8.94 -7.55
N ASP A 43 15.40 -8.18 -6.47
CA ASP A 43 16.57 -8.27 -5.58
C ASP A 43 16.65 -9.65 -4.87
N LEU A 44 15.51 -10.23 -4.49
CA LEU A 44 15.49 -11.58 -3.92
C LEU A 44 15.93 -12.63 -4.96
N VAL A 45 15.52 -12.51 -6.21
CA VAL A 45 15.95 -13.40 -7.28
C VAL A 45 17.45 -13.24 -7.55
N GLU A 46 17.96 -12.00 -7.58
CA GLU A 46 19.42 -11.75 -7.69
C GLU A 46 20.20 -12.39 -6.54
N LYS A 47 19.69 -12.32 -5.32
CA LYS A 47 20.29 -13.00 -4.15
C LYS A 47 20.29 -14.51 -4.32
N VAL A 48 19.23 -15.11 -4.83
CA VAL A 48 19.17 -16.55 -5.13
C VAL A 48 20.21 -16.94 -6.19
N ALA A 49 20.31 -16.16 -7.28
CA ALA A 49 21.30 -16.39 -8.33
C ALA A 49 22.73 -16.29 -7.78
N ALA A 50 23.02 -15.27 -6.99
CA ALA A 50 24.32 -15.07 -6.37
C ALA A 50 24.71 -16.22 -5.42
N MET A 51 23.76 -16.79 -4.68
CA MET A 51 23.98 -17.98 -3.83
C MET A 51 24.34 -19.22 -4.67
N GLN A 52 23.90 -19.29 -5.93
CA GLN A 52 24.26 -20.34 -6.87
C GLN A 52 25.55 -20.01 -7.66
N GLY A 53 26.16 -18.85 -7.41
CA GLY A 53 27.38 -18.41 -8.11
C GLY A 53 27.11 -17.84 -9.50
N GLU A 54 25.86 -17.45 -9.78
CA GLU A 54 25.44 -16.91 -11.06
C GLU A 54 25.11 -15.41 -10.97
N THR A 55 25.28 -14.70 -12.07
CA THR A 55 24.95 -13.28 -12.23
C THR A 55 24.24 -13.08 -13.56
N PRO A 56 22.94 -13.44 -13.67
CA PRO A 56 22.22 -13.36 -14.92
C PRO A 56 21.92 -11.91 -15.31
N ASP A 57 21.95 -11.62 -16.62
CA ASP A 57 21.55 -10.31 -17.16
C ASP A 57 20.04 -10.03 -16.98
N ASP A 58 19.22 -11.09 -16.95
CA ASP A 58 17.79 -11.04 -16.66
C ASP A 58 17.48 -12.04 -15.53
N PRO A 59 17.48 -11.58 -14.27
CA PRO A 59 17.25 -12.42 -13.10
C PRO A 59 15.92 -13.15 -13.12
N LEU A 60 14.84 -12.50 -13.56
CA LEU A 60 13.51 -13.11 -13.59
C LEU A 60 13.37 -14.18 -14.64
N ALA A 61 13.90 -13.96 -15.84
CA ALA A 61 13.94 -14.98 -16.90
C ALA A 61 14.78 -16.17 -16.48
N TRP A 62 15.93 -15.92 -15.82
CA TRP A 62 16.79 -16.96 -15.25
C TRP A 62 16.02 -17.78 -14.23
N TYR A 63 15.36 -17.14 -13.25
CA TYR A 63 14.58 -17.83 -12.21
C TYR A 63 13.47 -18.69 -12.81
N ALA A 64 12.71 -18.15 -13.76
CA ALA A 64 11.64 -18.87 -14.45
C ALA A 64 12.14 -20.14 -15.15
N GLN A 65 13.36 -20.12 -15.70
CA GLN A 65 13.98 -21.30 -16.32
C GLN A 65 14.43 -22.34 -15.28
N GLN A 66 14.94 -21.89 -14.12
CA GLN A 66 15.43 -22.78 -13.06
C GLN A 66 14.28 -23.49 -12.31
N VAL A 67 13.21 -22.78 -12.03
CA VAL A 67 12.13 -23.25 -11.15
C VAL A 67 10.90 -23.70 -11.96
N GLY A 68 10.82 -23.33 -13.24
CA GLY A 68 9.69 -23.70 -14.12
C GLY A 68 8.44 -22.83 -13.92
N GLY A 69 8.57 -21.66 -13.31
CA GLY A 69 7.48 -20.72 -13.07
C GLY A 69 7.95 -19.30 -12.84
N ALA A 70 7.03 -18.34 -12.85
CA ALA A 70 7.35 -16.95 -12.53
C ALA A 70 7.82 -16.82 -11.07
N ALA A 71 8.74 -15.88 -10.83
CA ALA A 71 9.14 -15.55 -9.48
C ALA A 71 7.94 -14.98 -8.72
N ASP A 72 7.63 -15.56 -7.59
CA ASP A 72 6.63 -15.07 -6.66
C ASP A 72 7.28 -14.68 -5.32
N TYR A 73 6.75 -13.65 -4.71
CA TYR A 73 7.31 -13.06 -3.50
C TYR A 73 7.27 -14.04 -2.31
N SER A 74 6.17 -14.77 -2.13
CA SER A 74 6.00 -15.68 -1.00
C SER A 74 6.91 -16.89 -1.10
N GLY A 75 7.01 -17.52 -2.27
CA GLY A 75 7.90 -18.66 -2.50
C GLY A 75 9.37 -18.30 -2.37
N LEU A 76 9.75 -17.09 -2.83
CA LEU A 76 11.11 -16.57 -2.63
C LEU A 76 11.42 -16.35 -1.14
N LEU A 77 10.49 -15.74 -0.41
CA LEU A 77 10.66 -15.53 1.04
C LEU A 77 10.71 -16.86 1.80
N GLU A 78 9.86 -17.83 1.48
CA GLU A 78 9.93 -19.16 2.11
C GLU A 78 11.25 -19.87 1.84
N SER A 79 11.77 -19.74 0.63
CA SER A 79 13.03 -20.36 0.24
C SER A 79 14.24 -19.73 0.91
N LEU A 80 14.27 -18.40 1.04
CA LEU A 80 15.39 -17.64 1.61
C LEU A 80 15.28 -17.47 3.12
N ALA A 81 14.10 -17.43 3.66
CA ALA A 81 13.80 -17.14 5.06
C ALA A 81 12.66 -18.02 5.56
N PRO A 82 12.92 -19.31 5.88
CA PRO A 82 11.88 -20.30 6.19
C PRO A 82 11.13 -19.99 7.49
N THR A 83 11.71 -19.23 8.43
CA THR A 83 10.97 -18.85 9.65
C THR A 83 10.39 -17.43 9.56
N ALA A 84 9.33 -17.15 10.31
CA ALA A 84 8.75 -15.83 10.39
C ALA A 84 9.75 -14.75 10.87
N ALA A 85 10.66 -15.14 11.78
CA ALA A 85 11.72 -14.24 12.27
C ALA A 85 12.73 -13.91 11.18
N ASP A 86 13.14 -14.91 10.39
CA ASP A 86 14.09 -14.72 9.28
C ASP A 86 13.44 -13.83 8.18
N ARG A 87 12.18 -14.08 7.86
CA ARG A 87 11.42 -13.25 6.89
C ARG A 87 11.33 -11.80 7.34
N ARG A 88 11.01 -11.57 8.61
CA ARG A 88 10.98 -10.23 9.17
C ARG A 88 12.33 -9.54 9.05
N ASN A 89 13.41 -10.20 9.46
CA ASN A 89 14.76 -9.64 9.39
C ASN A 89 15.16 -9.33 7.93
N LEU A 90 14.86 -10.24 7.00
CA LEU A 90 15.14 -10.02 5.57
C LEU A 90 14.39 -8.82 5.01
N LEU A 91 13.13 -8.61 5.41
CA LEU A 91 12.29 -7.51 4.93
C LEU A 91 12.58 -6.18 5.65
N GLU A 92 13.06 -6.22 6.88
CA GLU A 92 13.40 -5.03 7.65
C GLU A 92 14.41 -4.14 6.89
N ASP A 93 15.42 -4.75 6.26
CA ASP A 93 16.42 -4.04 5.47
C ASP A 93 15.84 -3.25 4.27
N TYR A 94 14.70 -3.68 3.71
CA TYR A 94 14.05 -2.97 2.61
C TYR A 94 13.23 -1.78 3.08
N PHE A 95 12.60 -1.87 4.24
CA PHE A 95 11.56 -0.92 4.66
C PHE A 95 11.95 -0.04 5.86
N GLU A 96 12.85 -0.52 6.73
CA GLU A 96 13.32 0.27 7.86
C GLU A 96 14.55 1.11 7.49
N PRO A 97 14.57 2.40 7.85
CA PRO A 97 15.72 3.24 7.59
C PRO A 97 16.88 2.91 8.54
N SER A 98 18.06 2.68 7.99
CA SER A 98 19.33 2.71 8.74
C SER A 98 19.63 4.11 9.30
N ALA A 99 20.70 4.27 10.06
CA ALA A 99 21.15 5.59 10.51
C ALA A 99 21.58 6.49 9.33
N ASP A 100 22.20 5.89 8.31
CA ASP A 100 22.64 6.58 7.11
C ASP A 100 21.43 6.96 6.22
N ASP A 101 20.44 6.08 6.08
CA ASP A 101 19.19 6.37 5.38
C ASP A 101 18.45 7.56 6.01
N ARG A 102 18.37 7.59 7.35
CA ARG A 102 17.75 8.73 8.07
C ARG A 102 18.49 10.03 7.84
N ALA A 103 19.83 9.99 7.84
CA ALA A 103 20.66 11.17 7.59
C ALA A 103 20.52 11.66 6.14
N ALA A 104 20.33 10.74 5.19
CA ALA A 104 20.12 11.03 3.77
C ALA A 104 18.66 11.40 3.43
N GLY A 105 17.70 11.17 4.35
CA GLY A 105 16.27 11.37 4.10
C GLY A 105 15.62 10.25 3.30
N VAL A 106 16.26 9.07 3.25
CA VAL A 106 15.79 7.86 2.59
C VAL A 106 14.96 7.02 3.57
N LYS A 107 13.95 6.31 3.09
CA LYS A 107 13.01 5.49 3.88
C LYS A 107 12.39 6.23 5.08
N VAL A 108 12.19 7.54 4.95
CA VAL A 108 11.52 8.37 5.95
C VAL A 108 10.29 9.06 5.37
N PRO A 109 9.32 9.51 6.21
CA PRO A 109 8.12 10.17 5.71
C PRO A 109 8.44 11.35 4.80
N THR A 110 7.85 11.37 3.62
CA THR A 110 8.00 12.43 2.62
C THR A 110 7.03 13.60 2.89
N ALA A 111 7.10 14.66 2.09
CA ALA A 111 6.13 15.75 2.13
C ALA A 111 4.70 15.25 1.90
N ALA A 112 4.51 14.23 1.03
CA ALA A 112 3.19 13.63 0.78
C ALA A 112 2.64 12.97 2.04
N HIS A 113 3.43 12.13 2.72
CA HIS A 113 3.03 11.49 3.98
C HIS A 113 2.68 12.51 5.07
N ARG A 114 3.49 13.56 5.22
CA ARG A 114 3.24 14.63 6.20
C ARG A 114 1.98 15.44 5.87
N SER A 115 1.71 15.70 4.58
CA SER A 115 0.47 16.36 4.15
C SER A 115 -0.76 15.52 4.45
N ILE A 116 -0.70 14.21 4.18
CA ILE A 116 -1.77 13.27 4.54
C ILE A 116 -1.96 13.25 6.06
N ALA A 117 -0.88 13.17 6.83
CA ALA A 117 -0.93 13.20 8.29
C ALA A 117 -1.57 14.49 8.83
N ALA A 118 -1.32 15.64 8.21
CA ALA A 118 -1.96 16.90 8.55
C ALA A 118 -3.47 16.87 8.27
N LEU A 119 -3.91 16.28 7.14
CA LEU A 119 -5.34 16.08 6.85
C LEU A 119 -5.99 15.15 7.87
N VAL A 120 -5.31 14.11 8.31
CA VAL A 120 -5.78 13.19 9.36
C VAL A 120 -5.88 13.92 10.70
N ALA A 121 -4.84 14.63 11.11
CA ALA A 121 -4.83 15.39 12.35
C ALA A 121 -5.94 16.45 12.40
N GLY A 122 -6.24 17.08 11.26
CA GLY A 122 -7.34 18.02 11.08
C GLY A 122 -8.73 17.38 11.01
N GLY A 123 -8.82 16.04 10.96
CA GLY A 123 -10.08 15.30 10.90
C GLY A 123 -10.76 15.29 9.53
N TRP A 124 -10.11 15.80 8.47
CA TRP A 124 -10.65 15.76 7.10
C TRP A 124 -10.59 14.38 6.48
N ILE A 125 -9.55 13.60 6.80
CA ILE A 125 -9.40 12.22 6.38
C ILE A 125 -9.36 11.33 7.62
N ARG A 126 -10.15 10.25 7.62
CA ARG A 126 -10.22 9.27 8.72
C ARG A 126 -9.99 7.85 8.27
N VAL A 127 -10.13 7.57 6.98
CA VAL A 127 -9.95 6.23 6.42
C VAL A 127 -8.94 6.30 5.30
N ILE A 128 -7.97 5.40 5.36
CA ILE A 128 -6.93 5.24 4.35
C ILE A 128 -6.85 3.75 3.99
N VAL A 129 -6.99 3.46 2.72
CA VAL A 129 -6.74 2.13 2.14
C VAL A 129 -5.40 2.21 1.44
N THR A 130 -4.55 1.23 1.63
CA THR A 130 -3.24 1.22 0.95
C THR A 130 -2.81 -0.18 0.55
N THR A 131 -2.08 -0.25 -0.55
CA THR A 131 -1.40 -1.46 -1.02
C THR A 131 0.08 -1.49 -0.57
N ASN A 132 0.53 -0.46 0.14
CA ASN A 132 1.92 -0.33 0.57
C ASN A 132 2.23 -1.17 1.80
N PHE A 133 3.41 -1.78 1.80
CA PHE A 133 3.93 -2.54 2.96
C PHE A 133 4.65 -1.67 3.97
N ASP A 134 5.22 -0.53 3.51
CA ASP A 134 5.98 0.39 4.36
C ASP A 134 5.11 1.01 5.47
N ARG A 135 5.76 1.61 6.45
CA ARG A 135 5.13 2.25 7.61
C ARG A 135 5.35 3.76 7.67
N LEU A 136 5.69 4.36 6.53
CA LEU A 136 5.97 5.79 6.48
C LEU A 136 4.73 6.63 6.80
N LEU A 137 3.56 6.14 6.39
CA LEU A 137 2.30 6.79 6.67
C LEU A 137 1.95 6.74 8.16
N GLU A 138 2.06 5.57 8.79
CA GLU A 138 1.84 5.40 10.22
C GLU A 138 2.80 6.28 11.05
N THR A 139 4.06 6.33 10.64
CA THR A 139 5.08 7.18 11.27
C THR A 139 4.69 8.66 11.18
N ALA A 140 4.34 9.15 9.98
CA ALA A 140 3.92 10.54 9.79
C ALA A 140 2.66 10.90 10.59
N ILE A 141 1.69 9.99 10.68
CA ILE A 141 0.44 10.21 11.41
C ILE A 141 0.70 10.25 12.92
N ARG A 142 1.58 9.40 13.46
CA ARG A 142 2.01 9.45 14.85
C ARG A 142 2.76 10.73 15.17
N GLU A 143 3.66 11.15 14.30
CA GLU A 143 4.37 12.44 14.42
C GLU A 143 3.40 13.63 14.45
N ALA A 144 2.26 13.53 13.76
CA ALA A 144 1.17 14.51 13.80
C ALA A 144 0.23 14.38 15.02
N GLY A 145 0.55 13.50 15.99
CA GLY A 145 -0.18 13.34 17.25
C GLY A 145 -1.47 12.51 17.16
N VAL A 146 -1.57 11.65 16.14
CA VAL A 146 -2.70 10.72 16.00
C VAL A 146 -2.17 9.29 15.99
N GLU A 147 -2.74 8.42 16.86
CA GLU A 147 -2.47 6.98 16.78
C GLU A 147 -3.46 6.34 15.82
N PRO A 148 -3.01 5.79 14.68
CA PRO A 148 -3.89 5.12 13.73
C PRO A 148 -4.24 3.70 14.17
N VAL A 149 -5.46 3.26 13.88
CA VAL A 149 -5.81 1.83 13.91
C VAL A 149 -5.34 1.23 12.60
N VAL A 150 -4.48 0.22 12.65
CA VAL A 150 -3.94 -0.44 11.45
C VAL A 150 -4.56 -1.82 11.31
N VAL A 151 -5.16 -2.08 10.15
CA VAL A 151 -5.78 -3.37 9.78
C VAL A 151 -4.93 -3.98 8.67
N THR A 152 -4.32 -5.14 8.93
CA THR A 152 -3.36 -5.79 8.03
C THR A 152 -3.86 -7.13 7.45
N ASN A 153 -4.94 -7.68 8.03
CA ASN A 153 -5.49 -8.98 7.62
C ASN A 153 -6.96 -9.12 8.08
N GLY A 154 -7.63 -10.19 7.65
CA GLY A 154 -9.03 -10.45 7.96
C GLY A 154 -9.35 -10.54 9.45
N SER A 155 -8.48 -11.16 10.25
CA SER A 155 -8.67 -11.23 11.70
C SER A 155 -8.63 -9.83 12.35
N ALA A 156 -7.71 -8.97 11.88
CA ALA A 156 -7.66 -7.57 12.30
C ALA A 156 -8.90 -6.79 11.82
N ALA A 157 -9.42 -7.11 10.63
CA ALA A 157 -10.63 -6.50 10.09
C ALA A 157 -11.88 -6.86 10.92
N GLU A 158 -12.01 -8.12 11.35
CA GLU A 158 -13.11 -8.56 12.22
C GLU A 158 -13.10 -7.89 13.60
N GLY A 159 -11.89 -7.72 14.17
CA GLY A 159 -11.69 -7.07 15.47
C GLY A 159 -11.59 -5.55 15.43
N ALA A 160 -11.64 -4.94 14.26
CA ALA A 160 -11.41 -3.51 14.10
C ALA A 160 -12.52 -2.67 14.75
N ILE A 161 -12.10 -1.56 15.36
CA ILE A 161 -13.05 -0.53 15.84
C ILE A 161 -13.82 0.01 14.61
N PRO A 162 -15.15 0.18 14.70
CA PRO A 162 -15.93 0.72 13.58
C PRO A 162 -15.36 2.06 13.08
N LEU A 163 -15.23 2.20 11.75
CA LEU A 163 -14.58 3.34 11.09
C LEU A 163 -15.01 4.73 11.62
N PRO A 164 -16.31 4.98 11.92
CA PRO A 164 -16.74 6.28 12.46
C PRO A 164 -16.22 6.59 13.87
N HIS A 165 -15.75 5.58 14.60
CA HIS A 165 -15.33 5.72 16.00
C HIS A 165 -13.80 5.84 16.16
N THR A 166 -13.05 5.84 15.06
CA THR A 166 -11.62 6.03 15.04
C THR A 166 -11.26 7.44 14.57
N ARG A 167 -10.12 7.95 15.01
CA ARG A 167 -9.55 9.19 14.44
C ARG A 167 -8.91 8.93 13.08
N CYS A 168 -8.30 7.76 12.92
CA CYS A 168 -7.72 7.29 11.67
C CYS A 168 -7.69 5.76 11.65
N THR A 169 -8.17 5.15 10.55
CA THR A 169 -7.98 3.73 10.26
C THR A 169 -7.19 3.60 8.97
N ILE A 170 -6.10 2.82 9.01
CA ILE A 170 -5.30 2.44 7.84
C ILE A 170 -5.60 0.97 7.55
N ILE A 171 -6.09 0.69 6.35
CA ILE A 171 -6.38 -0.67 5.87
C ILE A 171 -5.30 -1.03 4.85
N LYS A 172 -4.41 -1.95 5.22
CA LYS A 172 -3.30 -2.44 4.38
C LYS A 172 -3.73 -3.71 3.68
N LEU A 173 -4.16 -3.58 2.43
CA LEU A 173 -4.76 -4.68 1.67
C LEU A 173 -3.80 -5.85 1.39
N HIS A 174 -2.52 -5.53 1.24
CA HIS A 174 -1.47 -6.52 0.98
C HIS A 174 -0.71 -6.90 2.26
N GLY A 175 -1.18 -6.44 3.43
CA GLY A 175 -0.54 -6.67 4.70
C GLY A 175 0.56 -5.64 5.03
N ASP A 176 1.38 -6.00 6.01
CA ASP A 176 2.47 -5.18 6.54
C ASP A 176 3.76 -6.02 6.49
N TYR A 177 4.93 -5.42 6.19
CA TYR A 177 6.19 -6.19 6.14
C TYR A 177 6.53 -6.89 7.48
N LEU A 178 5.93 -6.47 8.60
CA LEU A 178 6.04 -7.14 9.89
C LEU A 178 5.06 -8.31 10.06
N ASP A 179 4.05 -8.44 9.17
CA ASP A 179 3.11 -9.56 9.20
C ASP A 179 3.70 -10.73 8.40
N PRO A 180 3.94 -11.91 9.01
CA PRO A 180 4.45 -13.07 8.30
C PRO A 180 3.51 -13.60 7.20
N ASN A 181 2.26 -13.15 7.17
CA ASN A 181 1.25 -13.55 6.19
C ASN A 181 1.06 -12.48 5.09
N ILE A 182 2.14 -11.84 4.65
CA ILE A 182 2.07 -10.86 3.55
C ILE A 182 1.55 -11.54 2.28
N LYS A 183 0.50 -10.98 1.69
CA LYS A 183 -0.05 -11.42 0.40
C LYS A 183 0.63 -10.67 -0.74
N ASN A 184 1.33 -11.39 -1.62
CA ASN A 184 2.07 -10.78 -2.72
C ASN A 184 2.18 -11.63 -3.99
N THR A 185 1.63 -12.83 -4.02
CA THR A 185 1.56 -13.60 -5.26
C THR A 185 0.39 -13.13 -6.11
N VAL A 186 0.47 -13.32 -7.43
CA VAL A 186 -0.64 -13.02 -8.36
C VAL A 186 -1.89 -13.79 -7.94
N ASP A 187 -1.75 -15.03 -7.46
CA ASP A 187 -2.85 -15.87 -7.00
C ASP A 187 -3.43 -15.37 -5.66
N GLU A 188 -2.60 -14.81 -4.77
CA GLU A 188 -3.04 -14.23 -3.49
C GLU A 188 -3.70 -12.85 -3.67
N LEU A 189 -3.37 -12.15 -4.75
CA LEU A 189 -3.98 -10.88 -5.15
C LEU A 189 -5.27 -11.06 -5.98
N ASP A 190 -5.65 -12.29 -6.32
CA ASP A 190 -6.91 -12.59 -7.02
C ASP A 190 -8.15 -12.46 -6.09
N GLY A 191 -7.95 -12.33 -4.78
CA GLY A 191 -9.05 -12.12 -3.82
C GLY A 191 -8.58 -11.73 -2.42
N TYR A 192 -9.41 -11.00 -1.72
CA TYR A 192 -9.26 -10.74 -0.29
C TYR A 192 -10.06 -11.77 0.51
N ASP A 193 -9.72 -11.95 1.79
CA ASP A 193 -10.58 -12.69 2.70
C ASP A 193 -11.92 -11.95 2.91
N GLU A 194 -12.95 -12.69 3.30
CA GLU A 194 -14.31 -12.17 3.39
C GLU A 194 -14.45 -10.97 4.35
N ALA A 195 -13.66 -10.92 5.42
CA ALA A 195 -13.71 -9.83 6.38
C ALA A 195 -13.07 -8.56 5.81
N THR A 196 -11.94 -8.70 5.11
CA THR A 196 -11.28 -7.60 4.40
C THR A 196 -12.16 -7.10 3.25
N ASP A 197 -12.77 -8.00 2.47
CA ASP A 197 -13.71 -7.64 1.40
C ASP A 197 -14.91 -6.86 1.93
N ARG A 198 -15.55 -7.32 3.01
CA ARG A 198 -16.66 -6.59 3.64
C ARG A 198 -16.24 -5.19 4.13
N LEU A 199 -15.05 -5.07 4.71
CA LEU A 199 -14.54 -3.78 5.18
C LEU A 199 -14.26 -2.85 4.00
N LEU A 200 -13.64 -3.36 2.93
CA LEU A 200 -13.35 -2.62 1.71
C LEU A 200 -14.64 -2.17 1.00
N ASP A 201 -15.64 -3.06 0.86
CA ASP A 201 -16.94 -2.74 0.27
C ASP A 201 -17.64 -1.62 1.03
N ARG A 202 -17.56 -1.61 2.36
CA ARG A 202 -18.09 -0.50 3.16
C ARG A 202 -17.36 0.82 2.87
N VAL A 203 -16.04 0.80 2.78
CA VAL A 203 -15.29 2.01 2.44
C VAL A 203 -15.70 2.53 1.07
N LEU A 204 -15.78 1.65 0.07
CA LEU A 204 -16.13 2.02 -1.30
C LEU A 204 -17.58 2.46 -1.48
N ASP A 205 -18.52 2.01 -0.62
CA ASP A 205 -19.93 2.44 -0.64
C ASP A 205 -20.18 3.71 0.19
N GLU A 206 -19.53 3.85 1.34
CA GLU A 206 -19.84 4.91 2.30
C GLU A 206 -19.02 6.20 2.06
N TYR A 207 -17.82 6.10 1.44
CA TYR A 207 -16.88 7.22 1.30
C TYR A 207 -16.71 7.66 -0.16
N GLY A 208 -16.42 8.94 -0.36
CA GLY A 208 -15.78 9.42 -1.58
C GLY A 208 -14.31 8.94 -1.60
N LEU A 209 -13.74 8.80 -2.78
CA LEU A 209 -12.41 8.24 -2.92
C LEU A 209 -11.44 9.26 -3.53
N ILE A 210 -10.25 9.38 -2.93
CA ILE A 210 -9.12 10.11 -3.50
C ILE A 210 -7.99 9.13 -3.68
N VAL A 211 -7.67 8.81 -4.94
CA VAL A 211 -6.65 7.83 -5.32
C VAL A 211 -5.35 8.54 -5.62
N CYS A 212 -4.25 8.13 -4.98
CA CYS A 212 -2.93 8.68 -5.20
C CYS A 212 -1.86 7.57 -5.24
N GLY A 213 -0.99 7.61 -6.25
CA GLY A 213 0.16 6.70 -6.36
C GLY A 213 -0.18 5.24 -6.61
N TRP A 214 -1.42 4.91 -6.94
CA TRP A 214 -1.86 3.57 -7.37
C TRP A 214 -2.16 3.57 -8.86
N SER A 215 -1.56 2.66 -9.63
CA SER A 215 -1.74 2.58 -11.09
C SER A 215 -3.02 1.87 -11.50
N GLY A 216 -3.50 0.92 -10.69
CA GLY A 216 -4.62 0.06 -11.01
C GLY A 216 -4.29 -1.14 -11.92
N ASP A 217 -3.05 -1.28 -12.39
CA ASP A 217 -2.71 -2.27 -13.43
C ASP A 217 -2.59 -3.70 -12.87
N TRP A 218 -2.06 -3.85 -11.67
CA TRP A 218 -1.63 -5.15 -11.15
C TRP A 218 -2.58 -5.77 -10.14
N ASP A 219 -3.38 -4.98 -9.43
CA ASP A 219 -4.29 -5.45 -8.39
C ASP A 219 -5.70 -5.66 -8.95
N LYS A 220 -5.96 -6.87 -9.43
CA LYS A 220 -7.25 -7.26 -9.99
C LYS A 220 -8.35 -7.24 -8.93
N ALA A 221 -8.06 -7.70 -7.70
CA ALA A 221 -9.04 -7.78 -6.62
C ALA A 221 -9.53 -6.38 -6.23
N LEU A 222 -8.61 -5.41 -6.07
CA LEU A 222 -8.97 -4.03 -5.77
C LEU A 222 -9.74 -3.36 -6.92
N ARG A 223 -9.33 -3.61 -8.17
CA ARG A 223 -10.10 -3.14 -9.34
C ARG A 223 -11.53 -3.68 -9.33
N GLN A 224 -11.69 -4.97 -9.09
CA GLN A 224 -13.00 -5.61 -9.01
C GLN A 224 -13.84 -5.05 -7.86
N ALA A 225 -13.21 -4.82 -6.69
CA ALA A 225 -13.89 -4.18 -5.56
C ALA A 225 -14.41 -2.78 -5.92
N ILE A 226 -13.58 -1.96 -6.57
CA ILE A 226 -13.99 -0.62 -7.02
C ILE A 226 -15.13 -0.70 -8.05
N LEU A 227 -15.07 -1.66 -8.98
CA LEU A 227 -16.09 -1.82 -10.04
C LEU A 227 -17.40 -2.39 -9.50
N ARG A 228 -17.36 -3.28 -8.49
CA ARG A 228 -18.55 -3.88 -7.88
C ARG A 228 -19.26 -2.96 -6.88
N ALA A 229 -18.64 -1.85 -6.47
CA ALA A 229 -19.25 -0.91 -5.53
C ALA A 229 -20.63 -0.47 -6.01
N PRO A 230 -21.71 -0.72 -5.25
CA PRO A 230 -23.09 -0.56 -5.74
C PRO A 230 -23.50 0.90 -5.88
N ASN A 231 -22.88 1.76 -5.10
CA ASN A 231 -23.20 3.18 -5.06
C ASN A 231 -21.94 4.03 -5.24
N ARG A 232 -22.12 5.18 -5.89
CA ARG A 232 -21.10 6.23 -5.99
C ARG A 232 -21.70 7.52 -5.44
N ARG A 233 -21.77 7.58 -4.11
CA ARG A 233 -22.44 8.68 -3.39
C ARG A 233 -21.67 9.98 -3.47
N TYR A 234 -20.34 9.87 -3.63
CA TYR A 234 -19.43 11.00 -3.71
C TYR A 234 -18.52 10.85 -4.94
N ALA A 235 -17.89 11.94 -5.35
CA ALA A 235 -16.95 11.93 -6.46
C ALA A 235 -15.71 11.07 -6.12
N THR A 236 -15.16 10.41 -7.13
CA THR A 236 -13.84 9.81 -7.06
C THR A 236 -12.85 10.73 -7.77
N TYR A 237 -11.77 11.07 -7.09
CA TYR A 237 -10.66 11.86 -7.63
C TYR A 237 -9.45 10.95 -7.78
N TRP A 238 -8.80 11.00 -8.92
CA TRP A 238 -7.61 10.20 -9.19
C TRP A 238 -6.45 11.10 -9.59
N ALA A 239 -5.42 11.14 -8.74
CA ALA A 239 -4.18 11.84 -9.06
C ALA A 239 -3.26 10.90 -9.84
N HIS A 240 -2.99 11.24 -11.10
CA HIS A 240 -2.13 10.50 -12.00
C HIS A 240 -0.96 11.35 -12.47
N VAL A 241 0.21 10.72 -12.73
CA VAL A 241 1.44 11.40 -13.17
C VAL A 241 1.49 11.53 -14.70
N SER A 242 0.77 10.64 -15.40
CA SER A 242 0.62 10.62 -16.85
C SER A 242 -0.85 10.77 -17.24
N GLU A 243 -1.18 10.89 -18.53
CA GLU A 243 -2.57 10.85 -18.97
C GLU A 243 -3.22 9.51 -18.54
N PRO A 244 -4.47 9.55 -18.03
CA PRO A 244 -5.16 8.34 -17.62
C PRO A 244 -5.31 7.40 -18.80
N GLY A 245 -4.86 6.14 -18.63
CA GLY A 245 -5.21 5.07 -19.56
C GLY A 245 -6.70 4.71 -19.45
N GLU A 246 -7.22 3.94 -20.39
CA GLU A 246 -8.54 3.34 -20.27
C GLU A 246 -8.50 2.28 -19.14
N LEU A 247 -9.41 2.38 -18.17
CA LEU A 247 -9.61 1.42 -17.08
C LEU A 247 -10.28 0.13 -17.58
#